data_c7dc5de8910decdf30879e089e86d1a4
#
_entry.id   c7dc5de8910decdf30879e089e86d1a4
#
_cell.length_a   1.000
_cell.length_b   1.000
_cell.length_c   1.000
_cell.angle_alpha   90.00
_cell.angle_beta   90.00
_cell.angle_gamma   90.00
#
_symmetry.space_group_name_H-M   'P 1'
#
loop_
_entity.id
_entity.type
_entity.pdbx_description
1 polymer ?
#
loop_
_entity_poly.entity_id
_entity_poly.type
_entity_poly.pdbx_seq_one_letter_code
_entity_poly.pdbx_strand_id
1 'polypeptide(L)'
;MNSNTEDTQTYDYIVVGSGAGGGPVAANLAKAGYTVLLLEAGGDPLQTDDGKPMERYTYSVPAFHPRSTEDDDLRWSFFVKHYAAVAQQRRDSKYHPEHQGILYPRAGTLGGCTTHNAMITVYPHNSDWDKLAEITNDPSWQSDNMRKYFERLEQCRYIERPQSIEDNTSRHGFDGWLATSLADPKLAVRDRQLLGTIVKAVLTTLRDKVPNFLD
;
A
#
# COMPACT_ATOMS: atom_id res chain seq x y z
N MET A 1 38.91 35.07 -14.80
CA MET A 1 37.58 34.70 -15.28
C MET A 1 37.47 33.19 -15.10
N ASN A 2 36.95 32.73 -13.95
CA ASN A 2 36.68 31.32 -13.77
C ASN A 2 35.32 31.02 -14.44
N SER A 3 35.34 30.34 -15.57
CA SER A 3 34.18 29.75 -16.16
C SER A 3 33.73 28.59 -15.25
N ASN A 4 32.78 28.84 -14.34
CA ASN A 4 32.00 27.78 -13.78
C ASN A 4 31.19 27.19 -14.95
N THR A 5 31.70 26.16 -15.57
CA THR A 5 30.87 25.23 -16.34
C THR A 5 30.00 24.54 -15.31
N GLU A 6 28.75 25.00 -15.14
CA GLU A 6 27.72 24.21 -14.49
C GLU A 6 27.66 22.89 -15.27
N ASP A 7 28.07 21.84 -14.62
CA ASP A 7 27.97 20.47 -15.13
C ASP A 7 26.50 20.11 -15.18
N THR A 8 25.84 20.43 -16.31
CA THR A 8 24.39 20.23 -16.48
C THR A 8 24.19 18.75 -16.69
N GLN A 9 23.94 18.03 -15.59
CA GLN A 9 23.59 16.62 -15.64
C GLN A 9 22.24 16.47 -16.35
N THR A 10 22.22 15.70 -17.44
CA THR A 10 21.00 15.39 -18.19
C THR A 10 20.49 14.01 -17.84
N TYR A 11 19.18 13.87 -17.84
CA TYR A 11 18.49 12.61 -17.56
C TYR A 11 17.55 12.27 -18.70
N ASP A 12 17.40 10.97 -19.00
CA ASP A 12 16.42 10.49 -19.98
C ASP A 12 14.99 10.63 -19.44
N TYR A 13 14.83 10.41 -18.13
CA TYR A 13 13.53 10.47 -17.45
C TYR A 13 13.63 11.17 -16.10
N ILE A 14 12.58 11.92 -15.77
CA ILE A 14 12.35 12.46 -14.43
C ILE A 14 11.08 11.81 -13.88
N VAL A 15 11.21 11.13 -12.74
CA VAL A 15 10.08 10.51 -12.01
C VAL A 15 9.83 11.31 -10.74
N VAL A 16 8.60 11.76 -10.54
CA VAL A 16 8.21 12.55 -9.37
C VAL A 16 7.44 11.67 -8.40
N GLY A 17 7.96 11.53 -7.19
CA GLY A 17 7.44 10.69 -6.12
C GLY A 17 7.98 9.26 -6.16
N SER A 18 8.44 8.77 -5.02
CA SER A 18 9.02 7.41 -4.84
C SER A 18 8.03 6.37 -4.34
N GLY A 19 6.74 6.68 -4.33
CA GLY A 19 5.68 5.78 -3.86
C GLY A 19 5.47 4.54 -4.74
N ALA A 20 4.33 3.86 -4.53
CA ALA A 20 3.98 2.59 -5.18
C ALA A 20 4.04 2.61 -6.72
N GLY A 21 3.85 3.77 -7.36
CA GLY A 21 3.97 3.93 -8.80
C GLY A 21 5.37 4.34 -9.23
N GLY A 22 5.88 5.45 -8.69
CA GLY A 22 7.12 6.06 -9.15
C GLY A 22 8.37 5.23 -8.84
N GLY A 23 8.45 4.63 -7.67
CA GLY A 23 9.57 3.76 -7.30
C GLY A 23 9.80 2.62 -8.31
N PRO A 24 8.78 1.77 -8.58
CA PRO A 24 8.89 0.70 -9.58
C PRO A 24 9.16 1.21 -11.00
N VAL A 25 8.55 2.34 -11.41
CA VAL A 25 8.81 2.93 -12.74
C VAL A 25 10.27 3.35 -12.85
N ALA A 26 10.79 4.12 -11.89
CA ALA A 26 12.18 4.56 -11.89
C ALA A 26 13.16 3.38 -11.90
N ALA A 27 12.90 2.36 -11.05
CA ALA A 27 13.74 1.18 -11.00
C ALA A 27 13.73 0.39 -12.32
N ASN A 28 12.58 0.24 -12.96
CA ASN A 28 12.49 -0.49 -14.24
C ASN A 28 13.15 0.30 -15.38
N LEU A 29 13.00 1.61 -15.44
CA LEU A 29 13.68 2.44 -16.43
C LEU A 29 15.21 2.37 -16.25
N ALA A 30 15.69 2.48 -15.01
CA ALA A 30 17.12 2.34 -14.72
C ALA A 30 17.66 0.95 -15.10
N LYS A 31 16.93 -0.13 -14.83
CA LYS A 31 17.28 -1.50 -15.26
C LYS A 31 17.27 -1.66 -16.77
N ALA A 32 16.49 -0.86 -17.49
CA ALA A 32 16.48 -0.84 -18.96
C ALA A 32 17.63 -0.01 -19.56
N GLY A 33 18.48 0.59 -18.72
CA GLY A 33 19.69 1.32 -19.14
C GLY A 33 19.50 2.83 -19.30
N TYR A 34 18.35 3.37 -18.90
CA TYR A 34 18.11 4.82 -18.92
C TYR A 34 18.66 5.52 -17.69
N THR A 35 19.10 6.77 -17.87
CA THR A 35 19.43 7.66 -16.76
C THR A 35 18.15 8.26 -16.19
N VAL A 36 17.89 8.06 -14.90
CA VAL A 36 16.62 8.43 -14.25
C VAL A 36 16.89 9.33 -13.05
N LEU A 37 16.25 10.49 -13.01
CA LEU A 37 16.17 11.33 -11.82
C LEU A 37 14.85 11.02 -11.09
N LEU A 38 14.94 10.49 -9.86
CA LEU A 38 13.80 10.31 -8.98
C LEU A 38 13.76 11.46 -7.97
N LEU A 39 12.69 12.26 -8.01
CA LEU A 39 12.45 13.36 -7.07
C LEU A 39 11.45 12.89 -6.01
N GLU A 40 11.83 13.00 -4.74
CA GLU A 40 10.97 12.72 -3.59
C GLU A 40 10.88 13.94 -2.69
N ALA A 41 9.68 14.27 -2.24
CA ALA A 41 9.45 15.44 -1.39
C ALA A 41 9.72 15.16 0.09
N GLY A 42 9.62 13.90 0.49
CA GLY A 42 9.88 13.46 1.86
C GLY A 42 11.33 13.01 2.08
N GLY A 43 11.74 12.95 3.34
CA GLY A 43 13.06 12.45 3.74
C GLY A 43 13.17 10.92 3.73
N ASP A 44 14.38 10.43 3.95
CA ASP A 44 14.62 9.01 4.22
C ASP A 44 14.25 8.72 5.69
N PRO A 45 13.30 7.82 5.97
CA PRO A 45 12.83 7.54 7.33
C PRO A 45 13.90 6.87 8.22
N LEU A 46 14.99 6.39 7.63
CA LEU A 46 16.12 5.75 8.34
C LEU A 46 17.33 6.65 8.47
N GLN A 47 17.19 7.93 8.13
CA GLN A 47 18.25 8.92 8.27
C GLN A 47 17.73 10.16 8.98
N THR A 48 18.62 10.81 9.71
CA THR A 48 18.42 12.16 10.24
C THR A 48 18.66 13.20 9.13
N ASP A 49 18.23 14.45 9.33
CA ASP A 49 18.41 15.54 8.36
C ASP A 49 19.89 15.78 7.99
N ASP A 50 20.84 15.43 8.87
CA ASP A 50 22.28 15.47 8.62
C ASP A 50 22.85 14.17 8.01
N GLY A 51 21.97 13.26 7.57
CA GLY A 51 22.31 12.03 6.85
C GLY A 51 22.86 10.89 7.71
N LYS A 52 22.73 10.96 9.05
CA LYS A 52 23.16 9.88 9.93
C LYS A 52 22.09 8.80 10.04
N PRO A 53 22.49 7.51 10.16
CA PRO A 53 21.55 6.42 10.38
C PRO A 53 20.69 6.66 11.63
N MET A 54 19.40 6.39 11.51
CA MET A 54 18.42 6.49 12.60
C MET A 54 17.58 5.23 12.65
N GLU A 55 17.33 4.71 13.88
CA GLU A 55 16.33 3.67 14.07
C GLU A 55 14.94 4.28 14.22
N ARG A 56 14.00 3.79 13.39
CA ARG A 56 12.60 4.18 13.47
C ARG A 56 11.72 2.94 13.50
N TYR A 57 11.30 2.53 14.67
CA TYR A 57 10.53 1.29 14.87
C TYR A 57 9.16 1.34 14.17
N THR A 58 8.53 2.50 14.08
CA THR A 58 7.28 2.71 13.35
C THR A 58 7.39 2.41 11.86
N TYR A 59 8.60 2.49 11.31
CA TYR A 59 8.90 2.16 9.92
C TYR A 59 9.46 0.76 9.74
N SER A 60 10.45 0.36 10.55
CA SER A 60 11.22 -0.87 10.33
C SER A 60 10.59 -2.13 10.92
N VAL A 61 9.66 -2.00 11.88
CA VAL A 61 9.01 -3.14 12.53
C VAL A 61 7.57 -3.29 12.01
N PRO A 62 7.23 -4.38 11.29
CA PRO A 62 5.91 -4.57 10.70
C PRO A 62 4.75 -4.45 11.70
N ALA A 63 4.90 -4.92 12.93
CA ALA A 63 3.88 -4.82 13.97
C ALA A 63 3.54 -3.38 14.37
N PHE A 64 4.41 -2.42 14.08
CA PHE A 64 4.21 -1.00 14.40
C PHE A 64 3.74 -0.15 13.21
N HIS A 65 3.60 -0.73 12.02
CA HIS A 65 3.10 -0.03 10.83
C HIS A 65 1.79 0.76 11.06
N PRO A 66 0.80 0.29 11.83
CA PRO A 66 -0.38 1.11 12.12
C PRO A 66 -0.06 2.44 12.82
N ARG A 67 1.06 2.52 13.54
CA ARG A 67 1.52 3.75 14.20
C ARG A 67 2.25 4.70 13.27
N SER A 68 2.76 4.23 12.13
CA SER A 68 3.47 5.08 11.18
C SER A 68 2.57 6.17 10.58
N THR A 69 1.26 5.94 10.52
CA THR A 69 0.28 6.94 10.07
C THR A 69 0.09 8.09 11.07
N GLU A 70 0.51 7.91 12.31
CA GLU A 70 0.47 8.91 13.38
C GLU A 70 1.86 9.49 13.68
N ASP A 71 2.91 9.06 13.00
CA ASP A 71 4.27 9.55 13.14
C ASP A 71 4.43 10.84 12.32
N ASP A 72 4.63 11.97 13.00
CA ASP A 72 4.68 13.29 12.36
C ASP A 72 5.84 13.45 11.38
N ASP A 73 6.93 12.73 11.57
CA ASP A 73 8.09 12.76 10.67
C ASP A 73 7.89 11.92 9.39
N LEU A 74 6.87 11.04 9.38
CA LEU A 74 6.57 10.17 8.24
C LEU A 74 5.36 10.65 7.42
N ARG A 75 4.66 11.70 7.87
CA ARG A 75 3.39 12.08 7.27
C ARG A 75 3.26 13.55 6.97
N TRP A 76 2.41 13.84 6.01
CA TRP A 76 1.74 15.13 5.87
C TRP A 76 0.36 15.06 6.51
N SER A 77 0.06 16.03 7.35
CA SER A 77 -1.22 16.13 8.06
C SER A 77 -2.19 16.97 7.24
N PHE A 78 -2.97 16.30 6.39
CA PHE A 78 -4.08 16.95 5.69
C PHE A 78 -5.36 16.88 6.54
N PHE A 79 -6.19 17.93 6.45
CA PHE A 79 -7.48 17.99 7.11
C PHE A 79 -8.57 18.15 6.06
N VAL A 80 -9.51 17.21 6.04
CA VAL A 80 -10.53 17.14 5.01
C VAL A 80 -11.94 17.26 5.59
N LYS A 81 -12.85 17.87 4.83
CA LYS A 81 -14.29 17.83 5.14
C LYS A 81 -14.85 16.51 4.62
N HIS A 82 -14.88 15.52 5.49
CA HIS A 82 -15.30 14.16 5.11
C HIS A 82 -16.83 14.00 5.06
N TYR A 83 -17.58 14.76 5.88
CA TYR A 83 -19.03 14.73 5.93
C TYR A 83 -19.63 16.06 5.51
N ALA A 84 -20.77 16.03 4.83
CA ALA A 84 -21.51 17.23 4.47
C ALA A 84 -22.04 17.99 5.70
N ALA A 85 -22.50 17.25 6.73
CA ALA A 85 -23.02 17.83 7.96
C ALA A 85 -21.91 18.03 9.00
N VAL A 86 -21.73 19.28 9.45
CA VAL A 86 -20.73 19.64 10.47
C VAL A 86 -20.92 18.88 11.78
N ALA A 87 -22.18 18.65 12.19
CA ALA A 87 -22.48 17.91 13.41
C ALA A 87 -22.02 16.45 13.33
N GLN A 88 -22.05 15.83 12.14
CA GLN A 88 -21.54 14.49 11.92
C GLN A 88 -20.02 14.49 11.93
N GLN A 89 -19.39 15.47 11.28
CA GLN A 89 -17.94 15.62 11.24
C GLN A 89 -17.32 15.74 12.64
N ARG A 90 -17.97 16.51 13.52
CA ARG A 90 -17.52 16.70 14.93
C ARG A 90 -17.57 15.44 15.79
N ARG A 91 -18.27 14.40 15.36
CA ARG A 91 -18.32 13.11 16.07
C ARG A 91 -17.21 12.15 15.69
N ASP A 92 -16.47 12.45 14.63
CA ASP A 92 -15.33 11.66 14.21
C ASP A 92 -14.17 11.83 15.20
N SER A 93 -13.53 10.73 15.60
CA SER A 93 -12.42 10.75 16.55
C SER A 93 -11.17 11.45 16.02
N LYS A 94 -11.08 11.63 14.71
CA LYS A 94 -9.99 12.32 14.01
C LYS A 94 -10.36 13.78 13.66
N TYR A 95 -11.46 14.32 14.21
CA TYR A 95 -11.85 15.69 13.97
C TYR A 95 -11.00 16.67 14.78
N HIS A 96 -10.44 17.65 14.08
CA HIS A 96 -9.67 18.75 14.64
C HIS A 96 -10.45 20.06 14.51
N PRO A 97 -10.93 20.63 15.63
CA PRO A 97 -11.72 21.87 15.61
C PRO A 97 -10.99 23.06 14.99
N GLU A 98 -9.69 23.19 15.25
CA GLU A 98 -8.82 24.26 14.76
C GLU A 98 -8.67 24.24 13.23
N HIS A 99 -8.73 23.07 12.62
CA HIS A 99 -8.66 22.89 11.17
C HIS A 99 -10.05 22.69 10.52
N GLN A 100 -11.10 22.60 11.33
CA GLN A 100 -12.47 22.29 10.90
C GLN A 100 -12.55 21.08 9.98
N GLY A 101 -11.66 20.12 10.19
CA GLY A 101 -11.48 18.95 9.34
C GLY A 101 -11.11 17.70 10.11
N ILE A 102 -11.22 16.59 9.43
CA ILE A 102 -10.80 15.29 9.93
C ILE A 102 -9.37 15.03 9.43
N LEU A 103 -8.49 14.62 10.34
CA LEU A 103 -7.12 14.27 9.99
C LEU A 103 -7.10 13.13 8.97
N TYR A 104 -6.47 13.40 7.83
CA TYR A 104 -6.32 12.47 6.72
C TYR A 104 -4.85 12.37 6.33
N PRO A 105 -4.04 11.60 7.07
CA PRO A 105 -2.59 11.56 6.88
C PRO A 105 -2.22 10.92 5.54
N ARG A 106 -1.16 11.45 4.93
CA ARG A 106 -0.50 10.86 3.76
C ARG A 106 0.98 10.76 4.05
N ALA A 107 1.64 9.72 3.55
CA ALA A 107 3.06 9.60 3.75
C ALA A 107 3.81 10.75 3.07
N GLY A 108 4.71 11.37 3.83
CA GLY A 108 5.62 12.42 3.40
C GLY A 108 7.07 11.96 3.52
N THR A 109 7.39 10.79 2.99
CA THR A 109 8.69 10.14 3.15
C THR A 109 9.05 9.30 1.93
N LEU A 110 10.32 8.96 1.79
CA LEU A 110 10.81 8.04 0.75
C LEU A 110 9.99 6.73 0.77
N GLY A 111 9.49 6.32 -0.38
CA GLY A 111 8.58 5.19 -0.54
C GLY A 111 7.09 5.56 -0.49
N GLY A 112 6.75 6.79 -0.10
CA GLY A 112 5.35 7.25 -0.06
C GLY A 112 4.46 6.39 0.82
N CYS A 113 3.19 6.25 0.46
CA CYS A 113 2.22 5.49 1.27
C CYS A 113 2.51 3.99 1.40
N THR A 114 3.50 3.45 0.68
CA THR A 114 3.97 2.07 0.91
C THR A 114 4.72 1.90 2.23
N THR A 115 5.18 3.00 2.84
CA THR A 115 5.89 2.99 4.12
C THR A 115 4.96 2.95 5.33
N HIS A 116 3.67 3.25 5.17
CA HIS A 116 2.67 3.22 6.25
C HIS A 116 1.34 2.57 5.84
N ASN A 117 1.35 1.68 4.86
CA ASN A 117 0.18 0.90 4.49
C ASN A 117 -0.11 -0.21 5.52
N ALA A 118 -1.23 -0.91 5.36
CA ALA A 118 -1.57 -2.04 6.22
C ALA A 118 -0.85 -3.34 5.86
N MET A 119 0.04 -3.33 4.87
CA MET A 119 0.77 -4.50 4.32
C MET A 119 -0.15 -5.65 3.90
N ILE A 120 -1.35 -5.33 3.45
CA ILE A 120 -2.32 -6.29 2.96
C ILE A 120 -2.30 -6.24 1.43
N THR A 121 -1.98 -7.38 0.81
CA THR A 121 -2.02 -7.53 -0.65
C THR A 121 -3.29 -8.27 -1.03
N VAL A 122 -4.21 -7.56 -1.68
CA VAL A 122 -5.47 -8.12 -2.18
C VAL A 122 -5.56 -7.81 -3.67
N TYR A 123 -5.79 -8.85 -4.47
CA TYR A 123 -6.13 -8.65 -5.88
C TYR A 123 -7.58 -8.22 -5.98
N PRO A 124 -7.90 -7.07 -6.60
CA PRO A 124 -9.27 -6.64 -6.84
C PRO A 124 -10.05 -7.66 -7.66
N HIS A 125 -11.37 -7.71 -7.49
CA HIS A 125 -12.20 -8.60 -8.28
C HIS A 125 -12.12 -8.26 -9.79
N ASN A 126 -12.19 -9.27 -10.65
CA ASN A 126 -12.07 -9.08 -12.10
C ASN A 126 -13.03 -8.01 -12.63
N SER A 127 -14.27 -7.98 -12.12
CA SER A 127 -15.25 -6.96 -12.55
C SER A 127 -14.84 -5.52 -12.26
N ASP A 128 -13.96 -5.28 -11.27
CA ASP A 128 -13.49 -3.92 -10.96
C ASP A 128 -12.56 -3.44 -12.06
N TRP A 129 -11.67 -4.31 -12.54
CA TRP A 129 -10.78 -4.04 -13.67
C TRP A 129 -11.54 -3.90 -14.98
N ASP A 130 -12.48 -4.81 -15.26
CA ASP A 130 -13.27 -4.79 -16.49
C ASP A 130 -14.14 -3.52 -16.54
N LYS A 131 -14.64 -3.06 -15.38
CA LYS A 131 -15.35 -1.79 -15.29
C LYS A 131 -14.46 -0.58 -15.57
N LEU A 132 -13.20 -0.61 -15.12
CA LEU A 132 -12.24 0.43 -15.49
C LEU A 132 -11.97 0.45 -16.98
N ALA A 133 -11.79 -0.72 -17.61
CA ALA A 133 -11.62 -0.81 -19.06
C ALA A 133 -12.81 -0.22 -19.82
N GLU A 134 -14.04 -0.48 -19.34
CA GLU A 134 -15.26 0.08 -19.91
C GLU A 134 -15.32 1.62 -19.77
N ILE A 135 -15.10 2.15 -18.55
CA ILE A 135 -15.20 3.59 -18.26
C ILE A 135 -14.12 4.39 -19.02
N THR A 136 -12.91 3.85 -19.12
CA THR A 136 -11.80 4.52 -19.80
C THR A 136 -11.77 4.26 -21.30
N ASN A 137 -12.58 3.31 -21.80
CA ASN A 137 -12.50 2.77 -23.15
C ASN A 137 -11.08 2.31 -23.53
N ASP A 138 -10.36 1.75 -22.55
CA ASP A 138 -9.00 1.25 -22.70
C ASP A 138 -8.91 -0.23 -22.29
N PRO A 139 -8.78 -1.16 -23.27
CA PRO A 139 -8.74 -2.59 -22.97
C PRO A 139 -7.49 -3.04 -22.20
N SER A 140 -6.48 -2.20 -22.07
CA SER A 140 -5.29 -2.53 -21.26
C SER A 140 -5.64 -2.75 -19.79
N TRP A 141 -6.73 -2.17 -19.29
CA TRP A 141 -7.27 -2.35 -17.94
C TRP A 141 -8.08 -3.63 -17.74
N GLN A 142 -8.31 -4.43 -18.78
CA GLN A 142 -9.05 -5.69 -18.61
C GLN A 142 -8.37 -6.59 -17.56
N SER A 143 -9.18 -7.31 -16.81
CA SER A 143 -8.76 -8.15 -15.68
C SER A 143 -7.65 -9.14 -16.04
N ASP A 144 -7.70 -9.76 -17.21
CA ASP A 144 -6.66 -10.67 -17.68
C ASP A 144 -5.31 -10.00 -17.93
N ASN A 145 -5.30 -8.74 -18.37
CA ASN A 145 -4.07 -7.96 -18.52
C ASN A 145 -3.53 -7.54 -17.16
N MET A 146 -4.41 -7.04 -16.29
CA MET A 146 -4.02 -6.62 -14.95
C MET A 146 -3.48 -7.78 -14.12
N ARG A 147 -4.05 -8.97 -14.28
CA ARG A 147 -3.57 -10.18 -13.59
C ARG A 147 -2.11 -10.51 -13.91
N LYS A 148 -1.68 -10.32 -15.16
CA LYS A 148 -0.29 -10.54 -15.58
C LYS A 148 0.69 -9.62 -14.83
N TYR A 149 0.29 -8.37 -14.54
CA TYR A 149 1.12 -7.46 -13.75
C TYR A 149 1.24 -7.91 -12.29
N PHE A 150 0.16 -8.42 -11.70
CA PHE A 150 0.19 -8.99 -10.35
C PHE A 150 1.05 -10.25 -10.28
N GLU A 151 0.94 -11.15 -11.24
CA GLU A 151 1.82 -12.33 -11.36
C GLU A 151 3.30 -11.93 -11.48
N ARG A 152 3.59 -10.89 -12.27
CA ARG A 152 4.96 -10.36 -12.42
C ARG A 152 5.48 -9.69 -11.15
N LEU A 153 4.60 -9.06 -10.37
CA LEU A 153 4.94 -8.33 -9.15
C LEU A 153 5.22 -9.28 -7.98
N GLU A 154 4.45 -10.36 -7.86
CA GLU A 154 4.39 -11.21 -6.69
C GLU A 154 5.54 -12.21 -6.61
N GLN A 155 6.07 -12.42 -5.40
CA GLN A 155 6.85 -13.57 -4.97
C GLN A 155 6.04 -14.33 -3.91
N CYS A 156 5.13 -15.21 -4.34
CA CYS A 156 4.30 -15.99 -3.45
C CYS A 156 5.14 -16.96 -2.62
N ARG A 157 5.01 -16.92 -1.28
CA ARG A 157 5.76 -17.74 -0.34
C ARG A 157 4.90 -18.69 0.49
N TYR A 158 3.60 -18.78 0.20
CA TYR A 158 2.66 -19.57 0.99
C TYR A 158 1.93 -20.64 0.18
N ILE A 159 2.14 -20.66 -1.14
CA ILE A 159 1.69 -21.73 -2.02
C ILE A 159 2.92 -22.30 -2.69
N GLU A 160 2.97 -23.63 -2.82
CA GLU A 160 4.01 -24.28 -3.57
C GLU A 160 3.93 -23.90 -5.05
N ARG A 161 5.08 -23.65 -5.68
CA ARG A 161 5.13 -23.30 -7.10
C ARG A 161 4.59 -24.44 -7.95
N PRO A 162 3.56 -24.21 -8.77
CA PRO A 162 3.06 -25.21 -9.70
C PRO A 162 4.13 -25.68 -10.69
N GLN A 163 4.02 -26.91 -11.17
CA GLN A 163 4.98 -27.48 -12.13
C GLN A 163 4.76 -26.95 -13.55
N SER A 164 3.54 -26.53 -13.86
CA SER A 164 3.18 -25.93 -15.16
C SER A 164 2.34 -24.65 -14.97
N ILE A 165 2.20 -23.87 -16.04
CA ILE A 165 1.34 -22.68 -16.04
C ILE A 165 -0.14 -23.10 -15.89
N GLU A 166 -0.54 -24.21 -16.49
CA GLU A 166 -1.90 -24.74 -16.44
C GLU A 166 -2.31 -25.12 -15.00
N ASP A 167 -1.35 -25.58 -14.20
CA ASP A 167 -1.58 -25.93 -12.79
C ASP A 167 -1.71 -24.70 -11.89
N ASN A 168 -1.29 -23.51 -12.36
CA ASN A 168 -1.38 -22.25 -11.63
C ASN A 168 -2.78 -21.64 -11.70
N THR A 169 -3.79 -22.37 -11.29
CA THR A 169 -5.21 -21.95 -11.36
C THR A 169 -5.50 -20.71 -10.49
N SER A 170 -4.75 -20.51 -9.42
CA SER A 170 -4.84 -19.33 -8.55
C SER A 170 -4.11 -18.10 -9.12
N ARG A 171 -3.30 -18.28 -10.17
CA ARG A 171 -2.57 -17.24 -10.86
C ARG A 171 -1.68 -16.40 -9.94
N HIS A 172 -0.93 -17.07 -9.05
CA HIS A 172 0.11 -16.43 -8.24
C HIS A 172 1.41 -16.26 -9.02
N GLY A 173 2.13 -15.17 -8.71
CA GLY A 173 3.49 -14.97 -9.17
C GLY A 173 4.52 -15.52 -8.19
N PHE A 174 5.67 -15.98 -8.69
CA PHE A 174 6.71 -16.62 -7.86
C PHE A 174 8.10 -15.98 -8.03
N ASP A 175 8.27 -15.10 -9.02
CA ASP A 175 9.56 -14.51 -9.39
C ASP A 175 9.60 -13.00 -9.22
N GLY A 176 8.52 -12.42 -8.68
CA GLY A 176 8.42 -10.99 -8.45
C GLY A 176 9.28 -10.50 -7.28
N TRP A 177 9.30 -9.20 -7.09
CA TRP A 177 10.06 -8.57 -6.00
C TRP A 177 9.22 -8.36 -4.72
N LEU A 178 7.89 -8.41 -4.82
CA LEU A 178 6.99 -8.27 -3.68
C LEU A 178 6.71 -9.62 -3.05
N ALA A 179 7.39 -9.93 -1.95
CA ALA A 179 7.14 -11.14 -1.20
C ALA A 179 5.77 -11.10 -0.50
N THR A 180 4.95 -12.11 -0.74
CA THR A 180 3.65 -12.30 -0.08
C THR A 180 3.66 -13.52 0.81
N SER A 181 2.98 -13.43 1.96
CA SER A 181 2.83 -14.52 2.92
C SER A 181 1.44 -14.47 3.57
N LEU A 182 0.99 -15.58 4.12
CA LEU A 182 -0.22 -15.61 4.95
C LEU A 182 0.12 -15.25 6.40
N ALA A 183 -0.83 -14.57 7.05
CA ALA A 183 -0.78 -14.45 8.50
C ALA A 183 -0.88 -15.85 9.14
N ASP A 184 -0.08 -16.09 10.18
CA ASP A 184 -0.15 -17.38 10.91
C ASP A 184 -1.49 -17.47 11.68
N PRO A 185 -2.41 -18.37 11.28
CA PRO A 185 -3.71 -18.51 11.94
C PRO A 185 -3.58 -18.96 13.41
N LYS A 186 -2.42 -19.55 13.79
CA LYS A 186 -2.15 -19.94 15.18
C LYS A 186 -2.11 -18.74 16.12
N LEU A 187 -1.81 -17.54 15.62
CA LEU A 187 -1.86 -16.32 16.42
C LEU A 187 -3.28 -16.01 16.90
N ALA A 188 -4.26 -16.13 16.01
CA ALA A 188 -5.68 -15.92 16.36
C ALA A 188 -6.21 -17.01 17.32
N VAL A 189 -5.79 -18.26 17.13
CA VAL A 189 -6.24 -19.39 17.98
C VAL A 189 -5.65 -19.30 19.39
N ARG A 190 -4.45 -18.76 19.55
CA ARG A 190 -3.81 -18.57 20.86
C ARG A 190 -4.40 -17.44 21.65
N ASP A 191 -4.95 -16.42 20.99
CA ASP A 191 -5.66 -15.32 21.64
C ASP A 191 -7.14 -15.68 21.83
N ARG A 192 -7.50 -16.09 23.06
CA ARG A 192 -8.86 -16.50 23.39
C ARG A 192 -9.90 -15.38 23.24
N GLN A 193 -9.50 -14.10 23.46
CA GLN A 193 -10.40 -12.96 23.30
C GLN A 193 -10.66 -12.70 21.82
N LEU A 194 -9.60 -12.71 21.00
CA LEU A 194 -9.71 -12.56 19.55
C LEU A 194 -10.55 -13.69 18.96
N LEU A 195 -10.25 -14.94 19.33
CA LEU A 195 -11.03 -16.11 18.88
C LEU A 195 -12.51 -15.98 19.25
N GLY A 196 -12.81 -15.61 20.50
CA GLY A 196 -14.18 -15.38 20.95
C GLY A 196 -14.89 -14.28 20.17
N THR A 197 -14.19 -13.22 19.83
CA THR A 197 -14.71 -12.11 19.00
C THR A 197 -15.01 -12.56 17.57
N ILE A 198 -14.09 -13.32 16.95
CA ILE A 198 -14.27 -13.88 15.61
C ILE A 198 -15.48 -14.82 15.58
N VAL A 199 -15.56 -15.76 16.52
CA VAL A 199 -16.68 -16.71 16.60
C VAL A 199 -18.01 -15.97 16.76
N LYS A 200 -18.07 -14.97 17.66
CA LYS A 200 -19.26 -14.16 17.85
C LYS A 200 -19.66 -13.39 16.58
N ALA A 201 -18.69 -12.80 15.88
CA ALA A 201 -18.94 -12.10 14.62
C ALA A 201 -19.50 -13.04 13.55
N VAL A 202 -18.91 -14.23 13.39
CA VAL A 202 -19.39 -15.26 12.45
C VAL A 202 -20.82 -15.69 12.78
N LEU A 203 -21.09 -16.03 14.04
CA LEU A 203 -22.43 -16.45 14.47
C LEU A 203 -23.47 -15.34 14.28
N THR A 204 -23.13 -14.09 14.58
CA THR A 204 -24.02 -12.94 14.34
C THR A 204 -24.31 -12.79 12.86
N THR A 205 -23.28 -12.85 12.01
CA THR A 205 -23.44 -12.74 10.55
C THR A 205 -24.30 -13.90 10.00
N LEU A 206 -24.08 -15.12 10.46
CA LEU A 206 -24.88 -16.27 10.05
C LEU A 206 -26.36 -16.11 10.47
N ARG A 207 -26.60 -15.67 11.71
CA ARG A 207 -27.97 -15.40 12.20
C ARG A 207 -28.67 -14.32 11.38
N ASP A 208 -27.96 -13.27 10.99
CA ASP A 208 -28.53 -12.16 10.21
C ASP A 208 -28.76 -12.54 8.72
N LYS A 209 -27.93 -13.43 8.17
CA LYS A 209 -27.97 -13.80 6.75
C LYS A 209 -28.74 -15.08 6.44
N VAL A 210 -28.85 -15.97 7.42
CA VAL A 210 -29.53 -17.27 7.28
C VAL A 210 -30.62 -17.35 8.36
N PRO A 211 -31.83 -16.87 8.09
CA PRO A 211 -32.96 -17.05 9.02
C PRO A 211 -33.13 -18.55 9.33
N ASN A 212 -33.30 -18.89 10.59
CA ASN A 212 -33.42 -20.26 11.12
C ASN A 212 -32.15 -21.11 11.10
N PHE A 213 -30.96 -20.49 11.08
CA PHE A 213 -29.70 -21.25 11.17
C PHE A 213 -29.45 -21.87 12.57
N LEU A 214 -30.12 -21.36 13.61
CA LEU A 214 -29.92 -21.76 15.01
C LEU A 214 -31.27 -22.25 15.70
N ASP A 215 -32.33 -22.43 14.96
CA ASP A 215 -33.56 -23.12 15.39
C ASP A 215 -33.43 -24.64 15.05
#